data_c7e24a7b2c9c1533f97ca9327e2e7aae
#
_entry.id   c7e24a7b2c9c1533f97ca9327e2e7aae
#
_cell.length_a   1.000
_cell.length_b   1.000
_cell.length_c   1.000
_cell.angle_alpha   90.00
_cell.angle_beta   90.00
_cell.angle_gamma   90.00
#
_symmetry.space_group_name_H-M   'P 1'
#
loop_
_entity.id
_entity.type
_entity.pdbx_description
1 polymer ?
#
loop_
_entity_poly.entity_id
_entity_poly.type
_entity_poly.pdbx_seq_one_letter_code
_entity_poly.pdbx_strand_id
1 'polypeptide(L)'
;MQITELKSAEKVPISIDARKMLVRNDCELIHLTLKPAEILEKHSNPFDVAFYVLSGSGELEVGDETAVISADTVIEVAAGEMRGWKNDGTEDLRVLVVKLL
;
A
#
# COMPACT_ATOMS: atom_id res chain seq x y z
N MET A 1 -7.32 23.51 9.45
CA MET A 1 -7.00 22.08 9.71
C MET A 1 -7.97 21.24 8.90
N GLN A 2 -7.46 20.22 8.21
CA GLN A 2 -8.32 19.30 7.46
C GLN A 2 -8.13 17.90 8.05
N ILE A 3 -9.25 17.20 8.24
CA ILE A 3 -9.28 15.87 8.86
C ILE A 3 -9.94 14.91 7.89
N THR A 4 -9.27 13.81 7.59
CA THR A 4 -9.82 12.73 6.78
C THR A 4 -9.80 11.44 7.59
N GLU A 5 -10.98 10.89 7.81
CA GLU A 5 -11.10 9.60 8.50
C GLU A 5 -11.17 8.47 7.47
N LEU A 6 -10.58 7.32 7.80
CA LEU A 6 -10.54 6.17 6.90
C LEU A 6 -11.95 5.75 6.45
N LYS A 7 -12.90 5.71 7.37
CA LYS A 7 -14.27 5.23 7.09
C LYS A 7 -15.02 6.06 6.05
N SER A 8 -14.64 7.32 5.87
CA SER A 8 -15.29 8.25 4.92
C SER A 8 -14.41 8.69 3.78
N ALA A 9 -13.16 8.20 3.72
CA ALA A 9 -12.22 8.57 2.67
C ALA A 9 -12.67 8.00 1.31
N GLU A 10 -12.35 8.73 0.24
CA GLU A 10 -12.72 8.34 -1.11
C GLU A 10 -12.02 7.04 -1.50
N LYS A 11 -12.78 6.11 -2.08
CA LYS A 11 -12.23 4.84 -2.57
C LYS A 11 -11.53 5.00 -3.90
N VAL A 12 -10.41 4.29 -4.04
CA VAL A 12 -9.78 4.08 -5.33
C VAL A 12 -10.54 2.93 -6.01
N PRO A 13 -10.91 3.04 -7.29
CA PRO A 13 -11.73 2.02 -7.98
C PRO A 13 -10.90 0.79 -8.39
N ILE A 14 -10.42 0.04 -7.43
CA ILE A 14 -9.69 -1.22 -7.63
C ILE A 14 -10.34 -2.32 -6.77
N SER A 15 -9.91 -3.57 -6.99
CA SER A 15 -10.56 -4.73 -6.36
C SER A 15 -10.34 -4.83 -4.85
N ILE A 16 -9.23 -4.32 -4.33
CA ILE A 16 -8.98 -4.30 -2.89
C ILE A 16 -9.45 -2.96 -2.29
N ASP A 17 -9.55 -2.90 -0.96
CA ASP A 17 -9.95 -1.66 -0.28
C ASP A 17 -8.76 -0.69 -0.24
N ALA A 18 -8.83 0.35 -1.06
CA ALA A 18 -7.83 1.41 -1.12
C ALA A 18 -8.54 2.75 -0.94
N ARG A 19 -8.05 3.56 -0.02
CA ARG A 19 -8.67 4.84 0.37
C ARG A 19 -7.68 5.98 0.23
N LYS A 20 -8.14 7.09 -0.38
CA LYS A 20 -7.34 8.31 -0.53
C LYS A 20 -7.41 9.11 0.77
N MET A 21 -6.33 9.06 1.56
CA MET A 21 -6.26 9.78 2.83
C MET A 21 -5.78 11.21 2.67
N LEU A 22 -4.86 11.44 1.73
CA LEU A 22 -4.34 12.78 1.41
C LEU A 22 -3.98 12.80 -0.06
N VAL A 23 -4.42 13.85 -0.76
CA VAL A 23 -4.06 14.06 -2.17
C VAL A 23 -3.49 15.47 -2.32
N ARG A 24 -2.23 15.55 -2.71
CA ARG A 24 -1.53 16.80 -2.98
C ARG A 24 -0.80 16.67 -4.31
N ASN A 25 -0.28 17.78 -4.83
CA ASN A 25 0.50 17.76 -6.07
C ASN A 25 1.91 17.18 -5.89
N ASP A 26 2.41 17.11 -4.66
CA ASP A 26 3.75 16.62 -4.34
C ASP A 26 3.75 15.26 -3.62
N CYS A 27 2.60 14.80 -3.13
CA CYS A 27 2.48 13.49 -2.51
C CYS A 27 1.02 13.03 -2.43
N GLU A 28 0.83 11.71 -2.28
CA GLU A 28 -0.47 11.12 -1.98
C GLU A 28 -0.29 10.06 -0.89
N LEU A 29 -1.25 9.98 0.01
CA LEU A 29 -1.32 8.93 1.01
C LEU A 29 -2.54 8.07 0.73
N ILE A 30 -2.29 6.78 0.46
CA ILE A 30 -3.35 5.80 0.19
C ILE A 30 -3.30 4.74 1.29
N HIS A 31 -4.44 4.48 1.90
CA HIS A 31 -4.55 3.40 2.89
C HIS A 31 -5.08 2.15 2.19
N LEU A 32 -4.30 1.08 2.23
CA LEU A 32 -4.69 -0.22 1.68
C LEU A 32 -5.10 -1.17 2.79
N THR A 33 -6.16 -1.92 2.55
CA THR A 33 -6.51 -3.09 3.37
C THR A 33 -6.64 -4.29 2.44
N LEU A 34 -5.80 -5.29 2.66
CA LEU A 34 -5.90 -6.59 2.00
C LEU A 34 -6.44 -7.59 3.00
N LYS A 35 -7.59 -8.17 2.69
CA LYS A 35 -8.14 -9.29 3.47
C LYS A 35 -7.32 -10.54 3.19
N PRO A 36 -7.40 -11.57 4.05
CA PRO A 36 -6.74 -12.85 3.78
C PRO A 36 -7.03 -13.35 2.35
N ALA A 37 -5.99 -13.82 1.68
CA ALA A 37 -5.98 -14.30 0.29
C ALA A 37 -6.07 -13.22 -0.78
N GLU A 38 -6.26 -11.96 -0.43
CA GLU A 38 -6.29 -10.89 -1.42
C GLU A 38 -4.88 -10.55 -1.93
N ILE A 39 -4.84 -10.14 -3.20
CA ILE A 39 -3.60 -9.83 -3.92
C ILE A 39 -3.76 -8.47 -4.58
N LEU A 40 -2.76 -7.61 -4.39
CA LEU A 40 -2.57 -6.43 -5.22
C LEU A 40 -1.52 -6.80 -6.28
N GLU A 41 -1.99 -6.92 -7.54
CA GLU A 41 -1.14 -7.35 -8.65
C GLU A 41 0.06 -6.41 -8.83
N LYS A 42 1.16 -7.00 -9.29
CA LYS A 42 2.39 -6.23 -9.56
C LYS A 42 2.13 -5.17 -10.62
N HIS A 43 2.56 -3.97 -10.33
CA HIS A 43 2.53 -2.84 -11.27
C HIS A 43 3.66 -1.88 -10.90
N SER A 44 3.95 -0.92 -11.78
CA SER A 44 4.96 0.11 -11.51
C SER A 44 4.33 1.49 -11.58
N ASN A 45 5.00 2.45 -10.98
CA ASN A 45 4.66 3.87 -11.06
C ASN A 45 5.89 4.67 -11.45
N PRO A 46 5.71 5.84 -12.11
CA PRO A 46 6.83 6.69 -12.50
C PRO A 46 7.36 7.60 -11.37
N PHE A 47 7.16 7.19 -10.12
CA PHE A 47 7.60 7.91 -8.92
C PHE A 47 7.96 6.92 -7.82
N ASP A 48 8.73 7.38 -6.84
CA ASP A 48 9.09 6.57 -5.69
C ASP A 48 7.89 6.38 -4.77
N VAL A 49 7.85 5.24 -4.09
CA VAL A 49 6.78 4.89 -3.16
C VAL A 49 7.41 4.36 -1.87
N ALA A 50 6.86 4.77 -0.74
CA ALA A 50 7.14 4.15 0.54
C ALA A 50 5.90 3.42 1.02
N PHE A 51 6.06 2.17 1.48
CA PHE A 51 5.01 1.41 2.13
C PHE A 51 5.31 1.33 3.62
N TYR A 52 4.33 1.63 4.45
CA TYR A 52 4.42 1.44 5.88
C TYR A 52 3.35 0.44 6.32
N VAL A 53 3.75 -0.71 6.84
CA VAL A 53 2.80 -1.72 7.31
C VAL A 53 2.27 -1.30 8.66
N LEU A 54 0.97 -1.04 8.74
CA LEU A 54 0.30 -0.58 9.96
C LEU A 54 -0.09 -1.74 10.86
N SER A 55 -0.59 -2.82 10.29
CA SER A 55 -0.98 -4.02 11.05
C SER A 55 -1.02 -5.23 10.13
N GLY A 56 -0.94 -6.40 10.72
CA GLY A 56 -0.85 -7.65 9.99
C GLY A 56 0.55 -7.90 9.45
N SER A 57 0.64 -8.82 8.50
CA SER A 57 1.86 -9.10 7.75
C SER A 57 1.49 -9.49 6.33
N GLY A 58 2.40 -9.29 5.41
CA GLY A 58 2.17 -9.62 4.01
C GLY A 58 3.46 -9.89 3.26
N GLU A 59 3.31 -10.45 2.07
CA GLU A 59 4.40 -10.69 1.16
C GLU A 59 4.48 -9.57 0.15
N LEU A 60 5.60 -8.87 0.12
CA LEU A 60 5.89 -7.84 -0.88
C LEU A 60 6.82 -8.42 -1.93
N GLU A 61 6.41 -8.28 -3.20
CA GLU A 61 7.27 -8.59 -4.34
C GLU A 61 7.73 -7.29 -4.96
N VAL A 62 9.04 -7.15 -5.20
CA VAL A 62 9.65 -6.03 -5.93
C VAL A 62 10.62 -6.61 -6.94
N GLY A 63 10.31 -6.47 -8.22
CA GLY A 63 11.09 -7.15 -9.26
C GLY A 63 11.09 -8.65 -9.03
N ASP A 64 12.26 -9.23 -8.90
CA ASP A 64 12.44 -10.67 -8.63
C ASP A 64 12.61 -10.99 -7.13
N GLU A 65 12.59 -9.97 -6.28
CA GLU A 65 12.73 -10.14 -4.84
C GLU A 65 11.38 -10.29 -4.16
N THR A 66 11.34 -11.09 -3.11
CA THR A 66 10.15 -11.31 -2.29
C THR A 66 10.56 -11.26 -0.82
N ALA A 67 9.78 -10.57 -0.01
CA ALA A 67 10.03 -10.47 1.43
C ALA A 67 8.71 -10.50 2.19
N VAL A 68 8.71 -11.13 3.36
CA VAL A 68 7.59 -11.07 4.30
C VAL A 68 7.80 -9.85 5.19
N ILE A 69 6.83 -8.95 5.20
CA ILE A 69 6.92 -7.69 5.93
C ILE A 69 5.88 -7.71 7.04
N SER A 70 6.31 -7.42 8.26
CA SER A 70 5.44 -7.33 9.43
C SER A 70 5.12 -5.88 9.78
N ALA A 71 4.23 -5.69 10.75
CA ALA A 71 3.81 -4.36 11.19
C ALA A 71 4.99 -3.48 11.65
N ASP A 72 4.83 -2.18 11.53
CA ASP A 72 5.80 -1.15 11.92
C ASP A 72 7.11 -1.24 11.13
N THR A 73 7.00 -1.57 9.86
CA THR A 73 8.14 -1.64 8.93
C THR A 73 7.84 -0.76 7.73
N VAL A 74 8.83 0.03 7.30
CA VAL A 74 8.75 0.83 6.09
C VAL A 74 9.63 0.22 5.00
N ILE A 75 9.13 0.21 3.75
CA ILE A 75 9.87 -0.25 2.59
C ILE A 75 9.82 0.86 1.54
N GLU A 76 10.96 1.27 1.04
CA GLU A 76 11.04 2.21 -0.07
C GLU A 76 11.23 1.47 -1.38
N VAL A 77 10.42 1.82 -2.38
CA VAL A 77 10.48 1.22 -3.72
C VAL A 77 10.70 2.32 -4.74
N ALA A 78 11.75 2.21 -5.51
CA ALA A 78 12.11 3.21 -6.52
C ALA A 78 11.11 3.24 -7.68
N ALA A 79 11.01 4.40 -8.32
CA ALA A 79 10.21 4.58 -9.53
C ALA A 79 10.57 3.52 -10.58
N GLY A 80 9.57 3.02 -11.29
CA GLY A 80 9.74 2.04 -12.35
C GLY A 80 9.84 0.58 -11.91
N GLU A 81 10.02 0.32 -10.62
CA GLU A 81 10.06 -1.05 -10.11
C GLU A 81 8.66 -1.67 -10.10
N MET A 82 8.55 -2.89 -10.61
CA MET A 82 7.31 -3.67 -10.52
C MET A 82 7.16 -4.18 -9.10
N ARG A 83 6.03 -3.89 -8.45
CA ARG A 83 5.79 -4.34 -7.09
C ARG A 83 4.32 -4.69 -6.86
N GLY A 84 4.09 -5.61 -5.95
CA GLY A 84 2.76 -6.05 -5.56
C GLY A 84 2.77 -6.66 -4.17
N TRP A 85 1.59 -6.80 -3.60
CA TRP A 85 1.38 -7.33 -2.26
C TRP A 85 0.48 -8.56 -2.29
N LYS A 86 0.75 -9.50 -1.40
CA LYS A 86 -0.14 -10.64 -1.13
C LYS A 86 -0.36 -10.75 0.37
N ASN A 87 -1.61 -10.97 0.75
CA ASN A 87 -1.93 -11.33 2.12
C ASN A 87 -2.17 -12.83 2.19
N ASP A 88 -1.15 -13.58 2.57
CA ASP A 88 -1.23 -15.04 2.77
C ASP A 88 -1.43 -15.41 4.24
N GLY A 89 -1.71 -14.44 5.08
CA GLY A 89 -2.00 -14.62 6.51
C GLY A 89 -3.48 -14.83 6.78
N THR A 90 -3.84 -14.79 8.07
CA THR A 90 -5.21 -15.01 8.56
C THR A 90 -5.90 -13.74 9.03
N GLU A 91 -5.19 -12.61 9.06
CA GLU A 91 -5.71 -11.32 9.49
C GLU A 91 -5.56 -10.29 8.35
N ASP A 92 -6.29 -9.18 8.45
CA ASP A 92 -6.17 -8.10 7.49
C ASP A 92 -4.75 -7.53 7.51
N LEU A 93 -4.22 -7.26 6.32
CA LEU A 93 -2.98 -6.53 6.14
C LEU A 93 -3.35 -5.08 5.85
N ARG A 94 -2.87 -4.15 6.67
CA ARG A 94 -3.10 -2.72 6.48
C ARG A 94 -1.79 -2.03 6.18
N VAL A 95 -1.76 -1.31 5.08
CA VAL A 95 -0.54 -0.66 4.58
C VAL A 95 -0.84 0.79 4.22
N LEU A 96 0.00 1.71 4.69
CA LEU A 96 -0.03 3.09 4.21
C LEU A 96 0.94 3.22 3.05
N VAL A 97 0.42 3.65 1.91
CA VAL A 97 1.22 3.94 0.71
C VAL A 97 1.48 5.43 0.66
N VAL A 98 2.74 5.81 0.61
CA VAL A 98 3.17 7.20 0.45
C VAL A 98 3.74 7.34 -0.95
N LYS A 99 3.03 8.05 -1.82
CA LYS A 99 3.49 8.33 -3.19
C LYS A 99 4.25 9.65 -3.19
N LEU A 100 5.50 9.61 -3.59
CA LEU A 100 6.39 10.77 -3.62
C LEU A 100 6.41 11.31 -5.06
N LEU A 101 5.50 12.21 -5.35
CA LEU A 101 5.23 12.69 -6.71
C LEU A 101 6.21 13.77 -7.19
#